data_f35ea419022124b0fe34cacbbb6cc594
#
_entry.id   f35ea419022124b0fe34cacbbb6cc594
#
_cell.length_a   1.000
_cell.length_b   1.000
_cell.length_c   1.000
_cell.angle_alpha   90.00
_cell.angle_beta   90.00
_cell.angle_gamma   90.00
#
_symmetry.space_group_name_H-M   'P 1'
#
loop_
_entity.id
_entity.type
_entity.pdbx_description
1 polymer ?
#
loop_
_entity_poly.entity_id
_entity_poly.type
_entity_poly.pdbx_seq_one_letter_code
_entity_poly.pdbx_strand_id
1 'polypeptide(L)'
;MKKLKAIDLYSGIGGWSLGLKLNGIEVIHSFEWWNQAVETANKNLGKSERTQDIREMSFSNLKSQKIDIVVGSPPCTQFSYSNRGGSGDLEDGIKDLYQFFKCIKVIKPKFWAMENVPRVANVLVTESQKGGQLHEFKKIIDGGFVEVLNMREFGVPQKIKRCIASNINLELLKSYRNLTEEVNLGDVLDCLSKEKIRDPNFKVTTSKNFLTEIEKEEPLNSEEQRMNRDMKRNHPIYNRMSFPEDLNQPARTITATCTRVSRESLIVEDNRKLRRLSVRERASIQGFPINYEFHGSSHSNKLKMIGNAIPPKFTYFVAAAMKGIKPKDLILPEKVEVFLEKSLSEKTSPDTQSKKYPKTRSFKFALPDLNFKSGTRFEVNNSEGKFKCFFFYGDSKRIKEINLEKLIFNKLEIFITDIEDSLMKRIKSELKTLKKYNHQELQKAWSVKPSVGIHPFEIVDLLNDVGNRVHDLTLDIEDKKLLESLNGIFDSRDQVGLKKVTEFYRKIFSGLIVCSYFNSIN
;
A
#
# COMPACT_ATOMS: atom_id res chain seq x y z
N MET A 1 -28.34 30.41 -12.46
CA MET A 1 -28.75 29.01 -12.15
C MET A 1 -28.76 28.81 -10.64
N LYS A 2 -29.73 28.07 -10.10
CA LYS A 2 -29.77 27.73 -8.67
C LYS A 2 -28.54 26.94 -8.28
N LYS A 3 -27.88 27.32 -7.19
CA LYS A 3 -26.67 26.64 -6.71
C LYS A 3 -27.05 25.27 -6.19
N LEU A 4 -26.37 24.20 -6.65
CA LEU A 4 -26.59 22.83 -6.17
C LEU A 4 -26.10 22.71 -4.74
N LYS A 5 -26.86 21.99 -3.90
CA LYS A 5 -26.55 21.71 -2.50
C LYS A 5 -26.09 20.27 -2.32
N ALA A 6 -24.99 20.07 -1.61
CA ALA A 6 -24.42 18.77 -1.36
C ALA A 6 -24.22 18.47 0.12
N ILE A 7 -24.20 17.21 0.48
CA ILE A 7 -23.65 16.71 1.74
C ILE A 7 -22.51 15.71 1.46
N ASP A 8 -21.55 15.68 2.38
CA ASP A 8 -20.35 14.84 2.31
C ASP A 8 -20.31 13.90 3.53
N LEU A 9 -20.54 12.61 3.30
CA LEU A 9 -20.53 11.57 4.32
C LEU A 9 -19.13 10.94 4.41
N TYR A 10 -18.65 10.65 5.63
CA TYR A 10 -17.30 10.14 5.85
C TYR A 10 -16.28 11.09 5.21
N SER A 11 -16.46 12.40 5.47
CA SER A 11 -15.81 13.47 4.71
C SER A 11 -14.30 13.55 4.91
N GLY A 12 -13.76 12.89 5.94
CA GLY A 12 -12.34 12.95 6.28
C GLY A 12 -11.87 14.40 6.38
N ILE A 13 -10.78 14.71 5.70
CA ILE A 13 -10.24 16.07 5.62
C ILE A 13 -10.84 16.91 4.48
N GLY A 14 -11.99 16.52 3.93
CA GLY A 14 -12.72 17.34 2.96
C GLY A 14 -12.32 17.19 1.49
N GLY A 15 -11.82 16.03 1.08
CA GLY A 15 -11.45 15.80 -0.32
C GLY A 15 -12.61 15.92 -1.30
N TRP A 16 -13.80 15.37 -0.97
CA TRP A 16 -15.02 15.60 -1.74
C TRP A 16 -15.48 17.04 -1.65
N SER A 17 -15.57 17.58 -0.43
CA SER A 17 -16.03 18.93 -0.15
C SER A 17 -15.26 19.98 -0.95
N LEU A 18 -13.93 19.86 -1.06
CA LEU A 18 -13.09 20.77 -1.83
C LEU A 18 -13.39 20.69 -3.33
N GLY A 19 -13.41 19.50 -3.93
CA GLY A 19 -13.69 19.36 -5.36
C GLY A 19 -15.08 19.87 -5.77
N LEU A 20 -16.09 19.67 -4.91
CA LEU A 20 -17.44 20.23 -5.08
C LEU A 20 -17.42 21.77 -5.00
N LYS A 21 -16.76 22.33 -3.96
CA LYS A 21 -16.63 23.79 -3.76
C LYS A 21 -15.96 24.46 -4.96
N LEU A 22 -14.90 23.86 -5.52
CA LEU A 22 -14.18 24.39 -6.68
C LEU A 22 -15.04 24.43 -7.97
N ASN A 23 -16.10 23.63 -8.04
CA ASN A 23 -17.11 23.67 -9.09
C ASN A 23 -18.32 24.56 -8.74
N GLY A 24 -18.28 25.30 -7.65
CA GLY A 24 -19.36 26.19 -7.21
C GLY A 24 -20.57 25.44 -6.64
N ILE A 25 -20.41 24.18 -6.23
CA ILE A 25 -21.42 23.40 -5.51
C ILE A 25 -21.29 23.72 -4.02
N GLU A 26 -22.41 23.98 -3.36
CA GLU A 26 -22.48 24.32 -1.95
C GLU A 26 -22.54 23.05 -1.10
N VAL A 27 -21.50 22.77 -0.32
CA VAL A 27 -21.52 21.67 0.65
C VAL A 27 -22.08 22.19 1.96
N ILE A 28 -23.37 21.91 2.20
CA ILE A 28 -24.10 22.43 3.36
C ILE A 28 -23.80 21.69 4.65
N HIS A 29 -23.45 20.39 4.57
CA HIS A 29 -22.99 19.58 5.70
C HIS A 29 -21.89 18.62 5.29
N SER A 30 -20.99 18.37 6.24
CA SER A 30 -19.97 17.31 6.16
C SER A 30 -20.00 16.51 7.45
N PHE A 31 -20.03 15.18 7.35
CA PHE A 31 -20.13 14.29 8.50
C PHE A 31 -18.87 13.43 8.61
N GLU A 32 -18.21 13.49 9.75
CA GLU A 32 -17.00 12.77 10.06
C GLU A 32 -16.91 12.57 11.58
N TRP A 33 -16.46 11.41 12.01
CA TRP A 33 -16.34 11.08 13.44
C TRP A 33 -14.96 11.43 14.03
N TRP A 34 -13.93 11.52 13.18
CA TRP A 34 -12.56 11.79 13.62
C TRP A 34 -12.31 13.29 13.80
N ASN A 35 -12.24 13.72 15.05
CA ASN A 35 -12.16 15.14 15.42
C ASN A 35 -11.06 15.92 14.67
N GLN A 36 -9.87 15.36 14.53
CA GLN A 36 -8.75 16.05 13.86
C GLN A 36 -8.97 16.21 12.35
N ALA A 37 -9.69 15.26 11.72
CA ALA A 37 -10.10 15.40 10.33
C ALA A 37 -11.16 16.49 10.17
N VAL A 38 -12.16 16.54 11.06
CA VAL A 38 -13.18 17.60 11.12
C VAL A 38 -12.53 18.97 11.31
N GLU A 39 -11.59 19.10 12.23
CA GLU A 39 -10.84 20.34 12.47
C GLU A 39 -10.08 20.80 11.21
N THR A 40 -9.39 19.85 10.56
CA THR A 40 -8.67 20.11 9.32
C THR A 40 -9.59 20.60 8.21
N ALA A 41 -10.73 19.93 7.99
CA ALA A 41 -11.71 20.34 6.99
C ALA A 41 -12.31 21.72 7.32
N ASN A 42 -12.72 21.94 8.56
CA ASN A 42 -13.32 23.19 9.02
C ASN A 42 -12.40 24.40 8.78
N LYS A 43 -11.14 24.30 9.22
CA LYS A 43 -10.16 25.39 9.11
C LYS A 43 -9.79 25.73 7.67
N ASN A 44 -9.74 24.76 6.77
CA ASN A 44 -9.44 25.03 5.36
C ASN A 44 -10.65 25.51 4.56
N LEU A 45 -11.84 25.00 4.87
CA LEU A 45 -13.03 25.22 4.04
C LEU A 45 -13.98 26.30 4.60
N GLY A 46 -13.64 26.90 5.75
CA GLY A 46 -14.45 27.92 6.42
C GLY A 46 -15.75 27.32 6.96
N LYS A 47 -15.68 26.16 7.61
CA LYS A 47 -16.83 25.43 8.18
C LYS A 47 -16.76 25.39 9.71
N SER A 48 -17.83 24.98 10.35
CA SER A 48 -17.94 24.78 11.80
C SER A 48 -18.66 23.49 12.16
N GLU A 49 -18.46 22.44 11.35
CA GLU A 49 -19.03 21.11 11.59
C GLU A 49 -18.49 20.51 12.88
N ARG A 50 -19.30 19.66 13.52
CA ARG A 50 -18.92 18.87 14.71
C ARG A 50 -18.72 17.40 14.32
N THR A 51 -18.03 16.66 15.16
CA THR A 51 -17.89 15.22 15.01
C THR A 51 -19.25 14.53 15.07
N GLN A 52 -19.46 13.61 14.12
CA GLN A 52 -20.70 12.84 14.03
C GLN A 52 -20.42 11.42 13.57
N ASP A 53 -20.92 10.44 14.33
CA ASP A 53 -20.93 9.04 13.87
C ASP A 53 -22.09 8.84 12.90
N ILE A 54 -21.77 8.51 11.67
CA ILE A 54 -22.77 8.30 10.60
C ILE A 54 -23.59 7.03 10.85
N ARG A 55 -23.03 6.04 11.56
CA ARG A 55 -23.77 4.80 11.90
C ARG A 55 -24.98 5.08 12.79
N GLU A 56 -24.95 6.16 13.57
CA GLU A 56 -26.03 6.56 14.48
C GLU A 56 -27.06 7.50 13.84
N MET A 57 -26.83 7.94 12.59
CA MET A 57 -27.70 8.91 11.93
C MET A 57 -28.96 8.30 11.32
N SER A 58 -30.10 8.99 11.50
CA SER A 58 -31.36 8.63 10.85
C SER A 58 -31.57 9.29 9.47
N PHE A 59 -30.89 10.39 9.17
CA PHE A 59 -31.01 11.23 7.97
C PHE A 59 -32.39 11.92 7.75
N SER A 60 -33.40 11.61 8.56
CA SER A 60 -34.76 12.17 8.39
C SER A 60 -34.79 13.69 8.47
N ASN A 61 -33.99 14.27 9.36
CA ASN A 61 -33.89 15.74 9.55
C ASN A 61 -33.25 16.46 8.34
N LEU A 62 -32.54 15.74 7.49
CA LEU A 62 -31.91 16.29 6.29
C LEU A 62 -32.86 16.33 5.09
N LYS A 63 -33.97 15.59 5.13
CA LYS A 63 -34.91 15.47 4.02
C LYS A 63 -35.57 16.79 3.64
N SER A 64 -35.78 17.68 4.61
CA SER A 64 -36.40 19.01 4.38
C SER A 64 -35.43 20.02 3.74
N GLN A 65 -34.12 19.75 3.71
CA GLN A 65 -33.07 20.72 3.30
C GLN A 65 -32.84 20.78 1.78
N LYS A 66 -33.61 20.05 0.97
CA LYS A 66 -33.50 20.04 -0.50
C LYS A 66 -32.08 19.79 -1.00
N ILE A 67 -31.49 18.66 -0.58
CA ILE A 67 -30.14 18.27 -0.95
C ILE A 67 -30.16 17.67 -2.36
N ASP A 68 -29.36 18.24 -3.27
CA ASP A 68 -29.26 17.81 -4.65
C ASP A 68 -28.22 16.69 -4.84
N ILE A 69 -27.18 16.62 -3.96
CA ILE A 69 -26.01 15.75 -4.10
C ILE A 69 -25.67 15.10 -2.77
N VAL A 70 -25.40 13.80 -2.79
CA VAL A 70 -24.81 13.04 -1.67
C VAL A 70 -23.50 12.42 -2.16
N VAL A 71 -22.39 12.77 -1.52
CA VAL A 71 -21.09 12.13 -1.75
C VAL A 71 -20.55 11.49 -0.49
N GLY A 72 -19.57 10.59 -0.62
CA GLY A 72 -18.90 10.06 0.56
C GLY A 72 -17.87 8.98 0.28
N SER A 73 -17.00 8.75 1.27
CA SER A 73 -15.97 7.71 1.25
C SER A 73 -16.05 6.85 2.52
N PRO A 74 -16.97 5.85 2.56
CA PRO A 74 -17.10 4.95 3.71
C PRO A 74 -15.76 4.29 4.08
N PRO A 75 -15.46 4.00 5.36
CA PRO A 75 -14.20 3.42 5.79
C PRO A 75 -13.82 2.15 5.02
N CYS A 76 -12.58 2.09 4.53
CA CYS A 76 -12.09 1.02 3.67
C CYS A 76 -11.24 -0.03 4.42
N THR A 77 -11.00 0.14 5.72
CA THR A 77 -10.05 -0.69 6.49
C THR A 77 -10.39 -2.17 6.45
N GLN A 78 -11.68 -2.51 6.47
CA GLN A 78 -12.18 -3.90 6.41
C GLN A 78 -12.05 -4.52 5.00
N PHE A 79 -12.00 -3.70 3.96
CA PHE A 79 -11.93 -4.14 2.56
C PHE A 79 -10.51 -4.12 1.99
N SER A 80 -9.55 -3.49 2.69
CA SER A 80 -8.20 -3.27 2.18
C SER A 80 -7.41 -4.58 2.05
N TYR A 81 -6.69 -4.72 0.93
CA TYR A 81 -5.73 -5.81 0.75
C TYR A 81 -4.54 -5.76 1.73
N SER A 82 -4.27 -4.62 2.35
CA SER A 82 -3.24 -4.50 3.39
C SER A 82 -3.61 -5.26 4.67
N ASN A 83 -4.88 -5.60 4.84
CA ASN A 83 -5.42 -6.36 5.98
C ASN A 83 -5.46 -7.87 5.70
N ARG A 84 -4.55 -8.39 4.86
CA ARG A 84 -4.50 -9.82 4.43
C ARG A 84 -4.16 -10.81 5.54
N GLY A 85 -3.87 -10.35 6.74
CA GLY A 85 -3.69 -11.19 7.92
C GLY A 85 -4.99 -11.82 8.47
N GLY A 86 -6.13 -11.68 7.78
CA GLY A 86 -7.37 -12.36 8.11
C GLY A 86 -8.24 -11.68 9.18
N SER A 87 -7.91 -10.46 9.58
CA SER A 87 -8.63 -9.74 10.66
C SER A 87 -9.63 -8.67 10.17
N GLY A 88 -9.85 -8.55 8.85
CA GLY A 88 -10.86 -7.64 8.31
C GLY A 88 -12.27 -8.22 8.50
N ASP A 89 -13.09 -7.56 9.30
CA ASP A 89 -14.51 -7.91 9.47
C ASP A 89 -15.31 -7.30 8.31
N LEU A 90 -15.63 -8.14 7.31
CA LEU A 90 -16.38 -7.74 6.14
C LEU A 90 -17.78 -7.25 6.50
N GLU A 91 -18.43 -7.90 7.47
CA GLU A 91 -19.78 -7.54 7.93
C GLU A 91 -19.79 -6.16 8.59
N ASP A 92 -18.76 -5.85 9.40
CA ASP A 92 -18.63 -4.52 9.99
C ASP A 92 -18.40 -3.44 8.92
N GLY A 93 -17.60 -3.74 7.90
CA GLY A 93 -17.40 -2.81 6.78
C GLY A 93 -18.65 -2.53 5.96
N ILE A 94 -19.52 -3.53 5.78
CA ILE A 94 -20.79 -3.39 5.04
C ILE A 94 -21.75 -2.43 5.76
N LYS A 95 -21.71 -2.30 7.09
CA LYS A 95 -22.55 -1.35 7.84
C LYS A 95 -22.36 0.10 7.38
N ASP A 96 -21.14 0.50 7.04
CA ASP A 96 -20.86 1.85 6.53
C ASP A 96 -21.39 2.04 5.09
N LEU A 97 -21.27 1.02 4.25
CA LEU A 97 -21.88 1.02 2.92
C LEU A 97 -23.41 1.09 3.03
N TYR A 98 -24.00 0.33 3.96
CA TYR A 98 -25.42 0.35 4.25
C TYR A 98 -25.90 1.75 4.63
N GLN A 99 -25.21 2.42 5.55
CA GLN A 99 -25.57 3.78 5.98
C GLN A 99 -25.46 4.80 4.83
N PHE A 100 -24.47 4.67 3.98
CA PHE A 100 -24.34 5.51 2.79
C PHE A 100 -25.56 5.37 1.88
N PHE A 101 -25.95 4.16 1.51
CA PHE A 101 -27.11 3.92 0.64
C PHE A 101 -28.44 4.22 1.33
N LYS A 102 -28.55 4.03 2.65
CA LYS A 102 -29.72 4.46 3.45
C LYS A 102 -29.90 5.98 3.37
N CYS A 103 -28.82 6.75 3.45
CA CYS A 103 -28.88 8.20 3.25
C CYS A 103 -29.45 8.55 1.86
N ILE A 104 -28.96 7.92 0.79
CA ILE A 104 -29.47 8.13 -0.58
C ILE A 104 -30.96 7.75 -0.67
N LYS A 105 -31.37 6.63 -0.08
CA LYS A 105 -32.78 6.17 -0.07
C LYS A 105 -33.71 7.17 0.63
N VAL A 106 -33.24 7.80 1.73
CA VAL A 106 -34.01 8.78 2.51
C VAL A 106 -34.09 10.13 1.80
N ILE A 107 -32.95 10.64 1.32
CA ILE A 107 -32.81 12.00 0.76
C ILE A 107 -33.30 12.05 -0.69
N LYS A 108 -33.08 10.98 -1.46
CA LYS A 108 -33.38 10.90 -2.91
C LYS A 108 -32.73 12.04 -3.69
N PRO A 109 -31.38 12.21 -3.58
CA PRO A 109 -30.67 13.29 -4.25
C PRO A 109 -30.72 13.11 -5.77
N LYS A 110 -30.53 14.19 -6.50
CA LYS A 110 -30.39 14.16 -7.97
C LYS A 110 -29.14 13.36 -8.41
N PHE A 111 -28.03 13.58 -7.69
CA PHE A 111 -26.77 12.89 -7.92
C PHE A 111 -26.21 12.31 -6.62
N TRP A 112 -25.52 11.19 -6.74
CA TRP A 112 -24.74 10.62 -5.67
C TRP A 112 -23.42 10.04 -6.20
N ALA A 113 -22.38 10.03 -5.38
CA ALA A 113 -21.12 9.37 -5.71
C ALA A 113 -20.45 8.86 -4.43
N MET A 114 -19.97 7.62 -4.49
CA MET A 114 -19.23 6.96 -3.43
C MET A 114 -17.84 6.55 -3.94
N GLU A 115 -16.84 6.73 -3.10
CA GLU A 115 -15.49 6.23 -3.36
C GLU A 115 -15.10 5.17 -2.33
N ASN A 116 -14.36 4.15 -2.78
CA ASN A 116 -13.74 3.16 -1.91
C ASN A 116 -12.57 2.44 -2.61
N VAL A 117 -11.92 1.51 -1.89
CA VAL A 117 -10.89 0.65 -2.50
C VAL A 117 -11.48 -0.29 -3.56
N PRO A 118 -10.69 -0.74 -4.56
CA PRO A 118 -11.19 -1.51 -5.71
C PRO A 118 -12.03 -2.76 -5.35
N ARG A 119 -11.70 -3.43 -4.23
CA ARG A 119 -12.41 -4.64 -3.78
C ARG A 119 -13.91 -4.39 -3.52
N VAL A 120 -14.28 -3.17 -3.13
CA VAL A 120 -15.67 -2.81 -2.83
C VAL A 120 -16.56 -2.90 -4.07
N ALA A 121 -16.02 -2.78 -5.28
CA ALA A 121 -16.80 -2.99 -6.50
C ALA A 121 -17.47 -4.38 -6.51
N ASN A 122 -16.73 -5.43 -6.19
CA ASN A 122 -17.30 -6.78 -6.10
C ASN A 122 -18.27 -6.93 -4.91
N VAL A 123 -17.98 -6.29 -3.77
CA VAL A 123 -18.87 -6.31 -2.60
C VAL A 123 -20.22 -5.69 -2.94
N LEU A 124 -20.24 -4.54 -3.61
CA LEU A 124 -21.49 -3.90 -4.03
C LEU A 124 -22.31 -4.79 -4.96
N VAL A 125 -21.65 -5.44 -5.92
CA VAL A 125 -22.33 -6.35 -6.86
C VAL A 125 -22.89 -7.57 -6.15
N THR A 126 -22.14 -8.20 -5.25
CA THR A 126 -22.57 -9.43 -4.57
C THR A 126 -23.62 -9.15 -3.50
N GLU A 127 -23.39 -8.14 -2.64
CA GLU A 127 -24.28 -7.83 -1.52
C GLU A 127 -25.60 -7.16 -1.94
N SER A 128 -25.68 -6.61 -3.16
CA SER A 128 -26.96 -6.11 -3.71
C SER A 128 -27.87 -7.21 -4.23
N GLN A 129 -27.40 -8.45 -4.40
CA GLN A 129 -28.24 -9.56 -4.86
C GLN A 129 -29.17 -10.07 -3.75
N LYS A 130 -30.14 -10.92 -4.15
CA LYS A 130 -31.10 -11.53 -3.20
C LYS A 130 -30.34 -12.29 -2.10
N GLY A 131 -30.62 -11.95 -0.85
CA GLY A 131 -29.97 -12.52 0.33
C GLY A 131 -28.73 -11.75 0.81
N GLY A 132 -28.21 -10.78 0.03
CA GLY A 132 -27.11 -9.91 0.46
C GLY A 132 -27.60 -8.75 1.34
N GLN A 133 -26.67 -8.20 2.14
CA GLN A 133 -26.99 -7.15 3.13
C GLN A 133 -27.36 -5.79 2.51
N LEU A 134 -27.02 -5.54 1.24
CA LEU A 134 -27.36 -4.32 0.50
C LEU A 134 -28.55 -4.53 -0.47
N HIS A 135 -29.25 -5.67 -0.40
CA HIS A 135 -30.33 -6.01 -1.34
C HIS A 135 -31.44 -4.95 -1.44
N GLU A 136 -31.80 -4.32 -0.33
CA GLU A 136 -32.80 -3.25 -0.34
C GLU A 136 -32.42 -2.00 -1.14
N PHE A 137 -31.13 -1.82 -1.45
CA PHE A 137 -30.57 -0.73 -2.25
C PHE A 137 -30.26 -1.12 -3.70
N LYS A 138 -30.61 -2.36 -4.10
CA LYS A 138 -30.33 -2.88 -5.44
C LYS A 138 -30.74 -1.90 -6.55
N LYS A 139 -31.95 -1.33 -6.46
CA LYS A 139 -32.42 -0.36 -7.46
C LYS A 139 -31.59 0.92 -7.53
N ILE A 140 -30.99 1.36 -6.43
CA ILE A 140 -30.11 2.53 -6.38
C ILE A 140 -28.77 2.18 -7.02
N ILE A 141 -28.21 1.02 -6.69
CA ILE A 141 -26.93 0.54 -7.20
C ILE A 141 -27.01 0.25 -8.70
N ASP A 142 -28.01 -0.49 -9.15
CA ASP A 142 -28.25 -0.81 -10.56
C ASP A 142 -28.64 0.41 -11.42
N GLY A 143 -29.23 1.45 -10.81
CA GLY A 143 -29.54 2.73 -11.45
C GLY A 143 -28.34 3.64 -11.66
N GLY A 144 -27.16 3.21 -11.27
CA GLY A 144 -25.89 3.89 -11.47
C GLY A 144 -24.85 2.97 -12.13
N PHE A 145 -23.58 3.28 -11.88
CA PHE A 145 -22.45 2.43 -12.26
C PHE A 145 -21.56 2.13 -11.04
N VAL A 146 -20.83 1.01 -11.12
CA VAL A 146 -19.78 0.63 -10.18
C VAL A 146 -18.53 0.33 -11.01
N GLU A 147 -17.54 1.22 -10.97
CA GLU A 147 -16.37 1.18 -11.84
C GLU A 147 -15.07 1.38 -11.04
N VAL A 148 -14.01 0.67 -11.43
CA VAL A 148 -12.67 0.90 -10.86
C VAL A 148 -11.90 1.84 -11.77
N LEU A 149 -11.73 3.09 -11.33
CA LEU A 149 -11.04 4.13 -12.07
C LEU A 149 -9.61 4.31 -11.57
N ASN A 150 -8.69 4.61 -12.50
CA ASN A 150 -7.33 5.01 -12.18
C ASN A 150 -7.26 6.55 -12.15
N MET A 151 -7.04 7.12 -10.97
CA MET A 151 -7.07 8.58 -10.79
C MET A 151 -5.90 9.30 -11.45
N ARG A 152 -4.81 8.58 -11.80
CA ARG A 152 -3.72 9.10 -12.64
C ARG A 152 -4.26 9.68 -13.97
N GLU A 153 -5.25 9.03 -14.57
CA GLU A 153 -5.85 9.47 -15.84
C GLU A 153 -6.56 10.83 -15.70
N PHE A 154 -6.79 11.30 -14.49
CA PHE A 154 -7.34 12.61 -14.15
C PHE A 154 -6.27 13.57 -13.61
N GLY A 155 -4.99 13.29 -13.89
CA GLY A 155 -3.86 14.14 -13.52
C GLY A 155 -3.48 14.11 -12.03
N VAL A 156 -3.98 13.16 -11.24
CA VAL A 156 -3.51 12.96 -9.86
C VAL A 156 -2.09 12.39 -9.89
N PRO A 157 -1.10 13.00 -9.15
CA PRO A 157 0.30 12.59 -9.22
C PRO A 157 0.60 11.22 -8.59
N GLN A 158 -0.34 10.26 -8.66
CA GLN A 158 -0.14 8.91 -8.14
C GLN A 158 -0.93 7.85 -8.91
N LYS A 159 -0.39 6.63 -8.93
CA LYS A 159 -1.00 5.43 -9.53
C LYS A 159 -2.02 4.84 -8.56
N ILE A 160 -3.13 5.53 -8.30
CA ILE A 160 -4.17 5.12 -7.37
C ILE A 160 -5.42 4.66 -8.11
N LYS A 161 -5.85 3.42 -7.83
CA LYS A 161 -7.11 2.87 -8.32
C LYS A 161 -8.16 2.87 -7.23
N ARG A 162 -9.38 3.31 -7.56
CA ARG A 162 -10.50 3.35 -6.62
C ARG A 162 -11.79 2.88 -7.28
N CYS A 163 -12.62 2.20 -6.51
CA CYS A 163 -14.01 1.95 -6.85
C CYS A 163 -14.78 3.26 -6.73
N ILE A 164 -15.46 3.64 -7.80
CA ILE A 164 -16.43 4.74 -7.84
C ILE A 164 -17.78 4.14 -8.18
N ALA A 165 -18.75 4.34 -7.27
CA ALA A 165 -20.14 4.02 -7.52
C ALA A 165 -20.93 5.32 -7.58
N SER A 166 -21.75 5.52 -8.64
CA SER A 166 -22.43 6.79 -8.84
C SER A 166 -23.56 6.67 -9.87
N ASN A 167 -24.51 7.60 -9.85
CA ASN A 167 -25.55 7.75 -10.89
C ASN A 167 -25.27 8.89 -11.88
N ILE A 168 -24.06 9.45 -11.90
CA ILE A 168 -23.67 10.45 -12.89
C ILE A 168 -23.42 9.81 -14.26
N ASN A 169 -23.27 10.63 -15.29
CA ASN A 169 -22.92 10.12 -16.62
C ASN A 169 -21.46 9.65 -16.63
N LEU A 170 -21.25 8.33 -16.67
CA LEU A 170 -19.92 7.69 -16.67
C LEU A 170 -19.11 8.06 -17.91
N GLU A 171 -19.72 8.10 -19.10
CA GLU A 171 -19.02 8.42 -20.33
C GLU A 171 -18.54 9.88 -20.33
N LEU A 172 -19.35 10.79 -19.77
CA LEU A 172 -18.91 12.17 -19.57
C LEU A 172 -17.71 12.23 -18.60
N LEU A 173 -17.75 11.49 -17.47
CA LEU A 173 -16.62 11.42 -16.55
C LEU A 173 -15.37 10.84 -17.25
N LYS A 174 -15.52 9.75 -17.98
CA LYS A 174 -14.42 9.12 -18.74
C LYS A 174 -13.83 10.04 -19.81
N SER A 175 -14.65 10.93 -20.40
CA SER A 175 -14.18 11.90 -21.40
C SER A 175 -13.23 12.96 -20.85
N TYR A 176 -13.10 13.08 -19.52
CA TYR A 176 -12.12 13.97 -18.89
C TYR A 176 -10.75 13.33 -18.67
N ARG A 177 -10.59 12.03 -18.97
CA ARG A 177 -9.30 11.34 -18.87
C ARG A 177 -8.26 12.00 -19.75
N ASN A 178 -7.06 12.12 -19.23
CA ASN A 178 -5.89 12.64 -19.93
C ASN A 178 -6.06 14.07 -20.53
N LEU A 179 -7.00 14.86 -20.01
CA LEU A 179 -7.12 16.28 -20.38
C LEU A 179 -6.06 17.15 -19.71
N THR A 180 -5.53 16.72 -18.57
CA THR A 180 -4.44 17.38 -17.85
C THR A 180 -3.12 16.67 -18.17
N GLU A 181 -2.01 17.41 -18.10
CA GLU A 181 -0.68 16.81 -18.18
C GLU A 181 -0.44 15.87 -17.01
N GLU A 182 0.32 14.82 -17.26
CA GLU A 182 0.76 13.90 -16.21
C GLU A 182 1.78 14.58 -15.32
N VAL A 183 1.58 14.51 -14.01
CA VAL A 183 2.50 15.04 -13.00
C VAL A 183 3.25 13.87 -12.37
N ASN A 184 4.56 13.84 -12.52
CA ASN A 184 5.44 12.83 -11.96
C ASN A 184 5.83 13.16 -10.52
N LEU A 185 6.37 12.18 -9.82
CA LEU A 185 6.88 12.36 -8.45
C LEU A 185 7.98 13.43 -8.40
N GLY A 186 8.89 13.42 -9.38
CA GLY A 186 9.96 14.42 -9.51
C GLY A 186 9.44 15.83 -9.64
N ASP A 187 8.39 16.05 -10.43
CA ASP A 187 7.78 17.38 -10.63
C ASP A 187 7.24 17.95 -9.31
N VAL A 188 6.59 17.08 -8.49
CA VAL A 188 6.08 17.47 -7.17
C VAL A 188 7.24 17.88 -6.24
N LEU A 189 8.30 17.07 -6.16
CA LEU A 189 9.45 17.35 -5.31
C LEU A 189 10.20 18.61 -5.74
N ASP A 190 10.35 18.83 -7.05
CA ASP A 190 11.00 20.01 -7.61
C ASP A 190 10.20 21.29 -7.29
N CYS A 191 8.88 21.26 -7.46
CA CYS A 191 8.02 22.40 -7.09
C CYS A 191 8.19 22.79 -5.62
N LEU A 192 8.20 21.80 -4.71
CA LEU A 192 8.33 22.02 -3.26
C LEU A 192 9.75 22.40 -2.81
N SER A 193 10.76 22.18 -3.63
CA SER A 193 12.14 22.57 -3.34
C SER A 193 12.39 24.08 -3.47
N LYS A 194 11.60 24.78 -4.31
CA LYS A 194 11.74 26.20 -4.66
C LYS A 194 11.27 27.10 -3.54
N GLU A 195 11.84 28.32 -3.46
CA GLU A 195 11.41 29.33 -2.49
C GLU A 195 9.98 29.84 -2.80
N LYS A 196 9.74 30.12 -4.08
CA LYS A 196 8.40 30.43 -4.60
C LYS A 196 7.80 29.14 -5.17
N ILE A 197 6.87 28.57 -4.43
CA ILE A 197 6.25 27.29 -4.76
C ILE A 197 5.04 27.52 -5.67
N ARG A 198 5.04 26.85 -6.81
CA ARG A 198 3.85 26.67 -7.65
C ARG A 198 3.24 25.31 -7.38
N ASP A 199 1.93 25.31 -7.17
CA ASP A 199 1.18 24.07 -6.95
C ASP A 199 1.18 23.20 -8.24
N PRO A 200 1.52 21.91 -8.17
CA PRO A 200 1.46 21.02 -9.32
C PRO A 200 0.03 20.61 -9.72
N ASN A 201 -0.97 20.87 -8.87
CA ASN A 201 -2.35 20.43 -9.07
C ASN A 201 -3.32 21.55 -9.46
N PHE A 202 -3.11 22.76 -8.92
CA PHE A 202 -4.02 23.90 -9.04
C PHE A 202 -3.28 25.21 -9.30
N LYS A 203 -4.01 26.26 -9.71
CA LYS A 203 -3.43 27.60 -9.89
C LYS A 203 -3.21 28.28 -8.54
N VAL A 204 -2.25 27.81 -7.79
CA VAL A 204 -1.83 28.37 -6.50
C VAL A 204 -0.33 28.65 -6.53
N THR A 205 0.05 29.82 -6.01
CA THR A 205 1.46 30.17 -5.79
C THR A 205 1.60 30.71 -4.37
N THR A 206 2.60 30.21 -3.64
CA THR A 206 2.86 30.57 -2.26
C THR A 206 4.37 30.59 -1.97
N SER A 207 4.78 31.01 -0.79
CA SER A 207 6.17 30.85 -0.32
C SER A 207 6.20 29.89 0.88
N LYS A 208 7.38 29.33 1.16
CA LYS A 208 7.58 28.37 2.26
C LYS A 208 7.10 28.89 3.61
N ASN A 209 7.24 30.19 3.86
CA ASN A 209 6.87 30.80 5.14
C ASN A 209 5.37 30.75 5.46
N PHE A 210 4.54 30.50 4.44
CA PHE A 210 3.08 30.37 4.58
C PHE A 210 2.61 28.91 4.59
N LEU A 211 3.51 27.96 4.80
CA LEU A 211 3.22 26.52 4.80
C LEU A 211 3.82 25.86 6.03
N THR A 212 3.13 24.85 6.54
CA THR A 212 3.70 23.92 7.53
C THR A 212 4.06 22.57 6.89
N GLU A 213 4.75 21.73 7.63
CA GLU A 213 5.07 20.35 7.23
C GLU A 213 5.85 20.21 5.90
N ILE A 214 6.62 21.24 5.55
CA ILE A 214 7.50 21.25 4.36
C ILE A 214 8.88 20.63 4.66
N GLU A 215 9.21 20.46 5.93
CA GLU A 215 10.52 19.98 6.34
C GLU A 215 10.72 18.54 5.89
N LYS A 216 11.89 18.29 5.27
CA LYS A 216 12.27 16.96 4.84
C LYS A 216 12.55 16.07 6.04
N GLU A 217 12.12 14.82 5.97
CA GLU A 217 12.45 13.85 7.01
C GLU A 217 13.94 13.50 7.03
N GLU A 218 14.43 13.10 8.20
CA GLU A 218 15.81 12.60 8.34
C GLU A 218 16.09 11.46 7.35
N PRO A 219 17.30 11.39 6.77
CA PRO A 219 17.68 10.27 5.93
C PRO A 219 17.55 8.92 6.65
N LEU A 220 17.26 7.89 5.88
CA LEU A 220 17.27 6.51 6.38
C LEU A 220 18.70 6.09 6.72
N ASN A 221 18.88 5.41 7.85
CA ASN A 221 20.14 4.75 8.15
C ASN A 221 20.32 3.47 7.31
N SER A 222 21.49 2.83 7.38
CA SER A 222 21.81 1.65 6.56
C SER A 222 20.86 0.48 6.78
N GLU A 223 20.45 0.24 8.01
CA GLU A 223 19.48 -0.82 8.35
C GLU A 223 18.07 -0.51 7.82
N GLU A 224 17.60 0.71 8.00
CA GLU A 224 16.31 1.15 7.47
C GLU A 224 16.27 1.04 5.94
N GLN A 225 17.39 1.34 5.25
CA GLN A 225 17.53 1.17 3.81
C GLN A 225 17.46 -0.31 3.41
N ARG A 226 18.19 -1.19 4.11
CA ARG A 226 18.11 -2.65 3.87
C ARG A 226 16.68 -3.16 4.07
N MET A 227 16.05 -2.83 5.20
CA MET A 227 14.68 -3.26 5.47
C MET A 227 13.70 -2.82 4.38
N ASN A 228 13.80 -1.57 3.92
CA ASN A 228 12.97 -1.06 2.84
C ASN A 228 13.20 -1.84 1.54
N ARG A 229 14.48 -2.05 1.16
CA ARG A 229 14.84 -2.81 -0.05
C ARG A 229 14.27 -4.22 0.02
N ASP A 230 14.50 -4.91 1.13
CA ASP A 230 14.11 -6.30 1.28
C ASP A 230 12.59 -6.47 1.36
N MET A 231 11.89 -5.58 2.06
CA MET A 231 10.42 -5.59 2.11
C MET A 231 9.77 -5.28 0.74
N LYS A 232 10.44 -4.57 -0.15
CA LYS A 232 9.90 -4.16 -1.45
C LYS A 232 10.35 -5.05 -2.59
N ARG A 233 11.61 -5.54 -2.58
CA ARG A 233 12.19 -6.34 -3.66
C ARG A 233 12.23 -7.83 -3.34
N ASN A 234 12.52 -8.19 -2.09
CA ASN A 234 12.74 -9.57 -1.67
C ASN A 234 11.54 -10.17 -0.91
N HIS A 235 10.42 -9.43 -0.81
CA HIS A 235 9.24 -9.96 -0.14
C HIS A 235 8.68 -11.17 -0.90
N PRO A 236 8.31 -12.29 -0.23
CA PRO A 236 7.87 -13.54 -0.86
C PRO A 236 6.74 -13.39 -1.89
N ILE A 237 5.85 -12.43 -1.68
CA ILE A 237 4.64 -12.24 -2.50
C ILE A 237 4.67 -10.89 -3.24
N TYR A 238 5.28 -9.86 -2.66
CA TYR A 238 5.20 -8.47 -3.14
C TYR A 238 6.60 -7.92 -3.46
N ASN A 239 7.31 -8.52 -4.39
CA ASN A 239 8.71 -8.26 -4.73
C ASN A 239 8.93 -7.32 -5.93
N ARG A 240 7.88 -6.68 -6.44
CA ARG A 240 7.95 -5.81 -7.63
C ARG A 240 7.72 -4.33 -7.31
N MET A 241 8.05 -3.89 -6.10
CA MET A 241 7.92 -2.49 -5.73
C MET A 241 9.23 -1.75 -5.99
N SER A 242 9.13 -0.50 -6.45
CA SER A 242 10.32 0.35 -6.64
C SER A 242 10.99 0.68 -5.30
N PHE A 243 12.33 0.73 -5.33
CA PHE A 243 13.15 1.22 -4.23
C PHE A 243 14.52 1.68 -4.77
N PRO A 244 14.86 2.97 -4.66
CA PRO A 244 13.94 4.08 -4.35
C PRO A 244 12.82 4.22 -5.38
N GLU A 245 11.88 5.16 -5.16
CA GLU A 245 10.83 5.47 -6.13
C GLU A 245 11.45 6.07 -7.40
N ASP A 246 10.84 5.76 -8.55
CA ASP A 246 11.19 6.38 -9.83
C ASP A 246 10.57 7.79 -9.90
N LEU A 247 11.42 8.81 -9.97
CA LEU A 247 10.99 10.21 -10.01
C LEU A 247 10.33 10.61 -11.35
N ASN A 248 10.59 9.84 -12.42
CA ASN A 248 10.02 10.08 -13.75
C ASN A 248 8.64 9.43 -13.93
N GLN A 249 8.03 8.96 -12.87
CA GLN A 249 6.71 8.34 -12.87
C GLN A 249 5.82 8.96 -11.78
N PRO A 250 4.49 8.95 -11.94
CA PRO A 250 3.58 9.22 -10.84
C PRO A 250 3.84 8.27 -9.67
N ALA A 251 3.74 8.78 -8.46
CA ALA A 251 4.02 8.02 -7.25
C ALA A 251 3.14 6.76 -7.12
N ARG A 252 3.60 5.77 -6.36
CA ARG A 252 2.72 4.68 -5.90
C ARG A 252 1.64 5.24 -4.96
N THR A 253 0.62 4.44 -4.69
CA THR A 253 -0.49 4.83 -3.81
C THR A 253 0.01 5.27 -2.43
N ILE A 254 -0.38 6.47 -2.02
CA ILE A 254 -0.20 6.98 -0.66
C ILE A 254 -1.13 6.21 0.27
N THR A 255 -0.59 5.63 1.34
CA THR A 255 -1.34 4.85 2.32
C THR A 255 -1.46 5.58 3.65
N ALA A 256 -2.49 5.28 4.43
CA ALA A 256 -2.73 5.88 5.75
C ALA A 256 -1.65 5.50 6.77
N THR A 257 -1.16 4.27 6.70
CA THR A 257 -0.13 3.77 7.61
C THR A 257 1.18 3.63 6.85
N CYS A 258 2.20 4.36 7.31
CA CYS A 258 3.56 4.17 6.84
C CYS A 258 4.55 4.52 7.95
N THR A 259 5.51 3.65 8.17
CA THR A 259 6.66 3.86 9.06
C THR A 259 7.92 4.06 8.23
N ARG A 260 9.04 4.37 8.87
CA ARG A 260 10.31 4.54 8.15
C ARG A 260 10.76 3.27 7.40
N VAL A 261 10.25 2.10 7.80
CA VAL A 261 10.65 0.79 7.26
C VAL A 261 9.49 -0.04 6.71
N SER A 262 8.27 0.48 6.67
CA SER A 262 7.14 -0.29 6.12
C SER A 262 7.23 -0.42 4.59
N ARG A 263 6.70 -1.51 4.08
CA ARG A 263 6.64 -1.78 2.65
C ARG A 263 5.90 -0.69 1.86
N GLU A 264 4.89 -0.10 2.46
CA GLU A 264 4.03 0.94 1.86
C GLU A 264 4.70 2.32 1.83
N SER A 265 5.79 2.52 2.56
CA SER A 265 6.52 3.79 2.56
C SER A 265 7.11 4.10 1.19
N LEU A 266 6.88 5.31 0.71
CA LEU A 266 7.54 5.83 -0.47
C LEU A 266 8.88 6.42 -0.05
N ILE A 267 9.94 5.89 -0.63
CA ILE A 267 11.32 6.31 -0.34
C ILE A 267 11.89 6.94 -1.59
N VAL A 268 12.35 8.17 -1.46
CA VAL A 268 12.95 8.94 -2.56
C VAL A 268 14.44 9.18 -2.31
N GLU A 269 15.18 9.31 -3.37
CA GLU A 269 16.56 9.78 -3.32
C GLU A 269 16.56 11.32 -3.41
N ASP A 270 17.19 11.95 -2.43
CA ASP A 270 17.33 13.39 -2.32
C ASP A 270 18.79 13.73 -1.93
N ASN A 271 19.53 14.38 -2.82
CA ASN A 271 20.96 14.68 -2.62
C ASN A 271 21.79 13.42 -2.22
N ARG A 272 21.62 12.32 -2.93
CA ARG A 272 22.27 11.02 -2.67
C ARG A 272 21.91 10.38 -1.31
N LYS A 273 20.88 10.85 -0.65
CA LYS A 273 20.37 10.29 0.60
C LYS A 273 18.94 9.80 0.41
N LEU A 274 18.63 8.64 0.99
CA LEU A 274 17.29 8.06 0.93
C LEU A 274 16.45 8.55 2.12
N ARG A 275 15.26 9.07 1.86
CA ARG A 275 14.31 9.53 2.88
C ARG A 275 12.87 9.21 2.52
N ARG A 276 11.98 9.23 3.50
CA ARG A 276 10.53 9.26 3.23
C ARG A 276 10.10 10.62 2.68
N LEU A 277 8.90 10.64 2.12
CA LEU A 277 8.22 11.87 1.75
C LEU A 277 7.71 12.61 3.00
N SER A 278 7.87 13.94 3.02
CA SER A 278 7.26 14.79 4.03
C SER A 278 5.72 14.78 3.96
N VAL A 279 5.05 15.30 4.98
CA VAL A 279 3.59 15.45 4.99
C VAL A 279 3.13 16.28 3.79
N ARG A 280 3.81 17.39 3.50
CA ARG A 280 3.46 18.30 2.40
C ARG A 280 3.63 17.64 1.03
N GLU A 281 4.73 16.92 0.82
CA GLU A 281 4.97 16.16 -0.41
C GLU A 281 3.87 15.12 -0.63
N ARG A 282 3.49 14.37 0.41
CA ARG A 282 2.41 13.38 0.34
C ARG A 282 1.05 14.02 0.04
N ALA A 283 0.76 15.18 0.61
CA ALA A 283 -0.48 15.91 0.36
C ALA A 283 -0.58 16.37 -1.09
N SER A 284 0.50 16.91 -1.66
CA SER A 284 0.55 17.32 -3.06
C SER A 284 0.40 16.13 -4.01
N ILE A 285 1.00 14.97 -3.69
CA ILE A 285 0.83 13.71 -4.44
C ILE A 285 -0.61 13.20 -4.33
N GLN A 286 -1.27 13.40 -3.19
CA GLN A 286 -2.69 13.07 -3.01
C GLN A 286 -3.62 14.06 -3.75
N GLY A 287 -3.08 15.07 -4.43
CA GLY A 287 -3.85 16.03 -5.22
C GLY A 287 -4.52 17.13 -4.39
N PHE A 288 -4.08 17.36 -3.15
CA PHE A 288 -4.47 18.54 -2.37
C PHE A 288 -3.70 19.77 -2.85
N PRO A 289 -4.34 20.96 -2.84
CA PRO A 289 -3.63 22.19 -3.16
C PRO A 289 -2.56 22.48 -2.12
N ILE A 290 -1.45 23.08 -2.57
CA ILE A 290 -0.25 23.30 -1.75
C ILE A 290 -0.51 24.11 -0.48
N ASN A 291 -1.51 24.99 -0.49
CA ASN A 291 -1.91 25.83 0.63
C ASN A 291 -2.94 25.15 1.57
N TYR A 292 -3.24 23.85 1.40
CA TYR A 292 -4.11 23.11 2.31
C TYR A 292 -3.35 22.73 3.57
N GLU A 293 -3.82 23.12 4.75
CA GLU A 293 -3.16 22.85 6.02
C GLU A 293 -3.75 21.63 6.76
N PHE A 294 -2.90 20.89 7.50
CA PHE A 294 -3.29 19.64 8.16
C PHE A 294 -3.22 19.80 9.68
N HIS A 295 -4.37 19.90 10.33
CA HIS A 295 -4.49 20.12 11.77
C HIS A 295 -4.58 18.78 12.51
N GLY A 296 -3.44 18.26 12.93
CA GLY A 296 -3.34 16.98 13.66
C GLY A 296 -2.32 17.07 14.78
N SER A 297 -2.55 16.38 15.89
CA SER A 297 -1.72 16.42 17.08
C SER A 297 -0.35 15.72 16.92
N SER A 298 -0.17 14.93 15.86
CA SER A 298 1.08 14.22 15.61
C SER A 298 1.34 14.06 14.11
N HIS A 299 2.61 13.88 13.77
CA HIS A 299 3.05 13.56 12.40
C HIS A 299 2.30 12.35 11.81
N SER A 300 2.19 11.28 12.59
CA SER A 300 1.46 10.06 12.18
C SER A 300 -0.01 10.33 11.88
N ASN A 301 -0.68 11.20 12.65
CA ASN A 301 -2.07 11.57 12.40
C ASN A 301 -2.23 12.32 11.08
N LYS A 302 -1.31 13.25 10.76
CA LYS A 302 -1.30 13.97 9.49
C LYS A 302 -1.09 13.03 8.30
N LEU A 303 -0.13 12.09 8.41
CA LEU A 303 0.07 11.05 7.40
C LEU A 303 -1.18 10.20 7.18
N LYS A 304 -1.86 9.81 8.28
CA LYS A 304 -3.08 9.01 8.23
C LYS A 304 -4.24 9.76 7.58
N MET A 305 -4.43 11.03 7.90
CA MET A 305 -5.45 11.88 7.28
C MET A 305 -5.29 11.94 5.76
N ILE A 306 -4.07 12.20 5.29
CA ILE A 306 -3.76 12.30 3.86
C ILE A 306 -3.98 10.96 3.15
N GLY A 307 -3.49 9.86 3.74
CA GLY A 307 -3.61 8.53 3.14
C GLY A 307 -5.04 7.98 3.05
N ASN A 308 -5.94 8.45 3.93
CA ASN A 308 -7.36 8.09 3.90
C ASN A 308 -8.19 8.96 2.95
N ALA A 309 -7.67 10.12 2.54
CA ALA A 309 -8.45 11.08 1.78
C ALA A 309 -8.59 10.69 0.31
N ILE A 310 -9.76 10.98 -0.27
CA ILE A 310 -9.93 10.98 -1.72
C ILE A 310 -9.23 12.22 -2.31
N PRO A 311 -8.53 12.09 -3.48
CA PRO A 311 -7.89 13.21 -4.14
C PRO A 311 -8.87 14.30 -4.58
N PRO A 312 -8.77 15.55 -4.08
CA PRO A 312 -9.68 16.63 -4.47
C PRO A 312 -9.55 17.01 -5.95
N LYS A 313 -8.40 16.79 -6.58
CA LYS A 313 -8.23 16.95 -8.02
C LYS A 313 -9.14 15.99 -8.81
N PHE A 314 -9.34 14.75 -8.34
CA PHE A 314 -10.28 13.81 -8.95
C PHE A 314 -11.74 14.18 -8.69
N THR A 315 -12.09 14.55 -7.45
CA THR A 315 -13.47 14.92 -7.10
C THR A 315 -13.93 16.20 -7.80
N TYR A 316 -12.99 17.05 -8.22
CA TYR A 316 -13.27 18.17 -9.11
C TYR A 316 -13.88 17.71 -10.45
N PHE A 317 -13.33 16.68 -11.08
CA PHE A 317 -13.87 16.14 -12.33
C PHE A 317 -15.24 15.47 -12.12
N VAL A 318 -15.42 14.78 -11.00
CA VAL A 318 -16.73 14.19 -10.65
C VAL A 318 -17.79 15.28 -10.49
N ALA A 319 -17.46 16.37 -9.81
CA ALA A 319 -18.33 17.55 -9.65
C ALA A 319 -18.68 18.21 -10.99
N ALA A 320 -17.70 18.32 -11.90
CA ALA A 320 -17.92 18.82 -13.26
C ALA A 320 -18.90 17.94 -14.05
N ALA A 321 -18.76 16.58 -13.90
CA ALA A 321 -19.68 15.63 -14.54
C ALA A 321 -21.10 15.73 -13.96
N MET A 322 -21.27 15.96 -12.64
CA MET A 322 -22.57 16.23 -12.01
C MET A 322 -23.25 17.47 -12.59
N LYS A 323 -22.47 18.47 -12.97
CA LYS A 323 -22.96 19.71 -13.63
C LYS A 323 -23.18 19.53 -15.13
N GLY A 324 -22.77 18.42 -15.72
CA GLY A 324 -22.88 18.17 -17.16
C GLY A 324 -21.92 19.04 -18.00
N ILE A 325 -20.80 19.49 -17.44
CA ILE A 325 -19.81 20.31 -18.16
C ILE A 325 -19.15 19.46 -19.25
N LYS A 326 -19.19 19.90 -20.51
CA LYS A 326 -18.52 19.17 -21.60
C LYS A 326 -16.99 19.38 -21.53
N PRO A 327 -16.18 18.44 -22.04
CA PRO A 327 -14.71 18.55 -22.00
C PRO A 327 -14.17 19.86 -22.55
N LYS A 328 -14.76 20.39 -23.63
CA LYS A 328 -14.35 21.67 -24.25
C LYS A 328 -14.63 22.90 -23.40
N ASP A 329 -15.60 22.82 -22.49
CA ASP A 329 -16.03 23.91 -21.61
C ASP A 329 -15.46 23.77 -20.20
N LEU A 330 -14.69 22.71 -19.93
CA LEU A 330 -14.10 22.42 -18.64
C LEU A 330 -12.88 23.29 -18.40
N ILE A 331 -12.89 24.02 -17.30
CA ILE A 331 -11.68 24.67 -16.80
C ILE A 331 -10.82 23.60 -16.12
N LEU A 332 -9.60 23.39 -16.60
CA LEU A 332 -8.71 22.36 -16.04
C LEU A 332 -8.21 22.78 -14.65
N PRO A 333 -7.99 21.82 -13.72
CA PRO A 333 -7.59 22.11 -12.33
C PRO A 333 -6.41 23.08 -12.20
N GLU A 334 -5.38 22.96 -13.05
CA GLU A 334 -4.19 23.83 -13.04
C GLU A 334 -4.48 25.29 -13.41
N LYS A 335 -5.69 25.58 -13.89
CA LYS A 335 -6.19 26.96 -14.14
C LYS A 335 -7.17 27.45 -13.08
N VAL A 336 -7.54 26.58 -12.13
CA VAL A 336 -8.50 26.91 -11.06
C VAL A 336 -7.76 27.50 -9.86
N GLU A 337 -8.14 28.72 -9.49
CA GLU A 337 -7.66 29.36 -8.26
C GLU A 337 -8.33 28.73 -7.04
N VAL A 338 -7.55 28.46 -5.99
CA VAL A 338 -8.03 27.82 -4.77
C VAL A 338 -7.91 28.81 -3.61
N PHE A 339 -9.05 29.27 -3.13
CA PHE A 339 -9.14 30.15 -1.98
C PHE A 339 -9.54 29.32 -0.75
N LEU A 340 -8.61 29.23 0.20
CA LEU A 340 -8.79 28.55 1.49
C LEU A 340 -8.67 29.58 2.63
N GLU A 341 -9.25 29.23 3.77
CA GLU A 341 -9.06 30.03 4.98
C GLU A 341 -7.58 29.97 5.42
N LYS A 342 -7.05 31.13 5.83
CA LYS A 342 -5.66 31.22 6.29
C LYS A 342 -5.57 30.76 7.75
N SER A 343 -5.20 29.52 7.95
CA SER A 343 -4.97 28.96 9.28
C SER A 343 -3.77 28.01 9.22
N LEU A 344 -2.60 28.48 9.66
CA LEU A 344 -1.44 27.62 9.75
C LEU A 344 -1.66 26.54 10.82
N SER A 345 -1.29 25.32 10.52
CA SER A 345 -1.33 24.22 11.48
C SER A 345 -0.09 24.24 12.39
N GLU A 346 -0.18 23.59 13.54
CA GLU A 346 1.01 23.33 14.35
C GLU A 346 1.96 22.40 13.61
N LYS A 347 3.26 22.70 13.68
CA LYS A 347 4.29 21.82 13.15
C LYS A 347 4.38 20.56 13.98
N THR A 348 4.56 19.42 13.32
CA THR A 348 4.80 18.14 13.99
C THR A 348 6.19 17.61 13.69
N SER A 349 6.78 16.91 14.66
CA SER A 349 8.09 16.30 14.47
C SER A 349 7.95 15.01 13.68
N PRO A 350 8.68 14.83 12.57
CA PRO A 350 8.76 13.56 11.87
C PRO A 350 9.28 12.43 12.75
N ASP A 351 8.99 11.19 12.36
CA ASP A 351 9.58 10.03 13.02
C ASP A 351 11.11 10.07 12.87
N THR A 352 11.80 9.93 13.99
CA THR A 352 13.26 9.82 14.02
C THR A 352 13.71 8.38 13.81
N GLN A 353 15.01 8.19 13.56
CA GLN A 353 15.61 6.87 13.49
C GLN A 353 15.33 6.08 14.77
N SER A 354 14.94 4.82 14.62
CA SER A 354 14.67 3.94 15.74
C SER A 354 15.92 3.73 16.60
N LYS A 355 15.79 3.94 17.91
CA LYS A 355 16.86 3.72 18.89
C LYS A 355 16.92 2.29 19.42
N LYS A 356 15.77 1.61 19.46
CA LYS A 356 15.61 0.21 19.93
C LYS A 356 14.48 -0.46 19.19
N TYR A 357 14.61 -1.78 19.01
CA TYR A 357 13.55 -2.63 18.47
C TYR A 357 12.95 -3.50 19.58
N PRO A 358 11.66 -3.87 19.49
CA PRO A 358 11.05 -4.80 20.45
C PRO A 358 11.81 -6.14 20.50
N LYS A 359 11.97 -6.73 21.66
CA LYS A 359 12.61 -8.05 21.85
C LYS A 359 11.90 -9.16 21.05
N THR A 360 10.61 -9.03 20.84
CA THR A 360 9.73 -9.97 20.11
C THR A 360 9.64 -9.65 18.62
N ARG A 361 10.49 -8.78 18.10
CA ARG A 361 10.50 -8.40 16.70
C ARG A 361 10.63 -9.63 15.81
N SER A 362 9.70 -9.83 14.87
CA SER A 362 9.72 -10.91 13.91
C SER A 362 10.58 -10.57 12.70
N PHE A 363 11.24 -11.59 12.18
CA PHE A 363 12.00 -11.55 10.94
C PHE A 363 11.46 -12.65 10.03
N LYS A 364 11.16 -12.32 8.78
CA LYS A 364 10.69 -13.26 7.76
C LYS A 364 11.02 -12.72 6.37
N PHE A 365 11.99 -13.36 5.69
CA PHE A 365 12.41 -12.96 4.36
C PHE A 365 12.66 -14.16 3.45
N ALA A 366 12.25 -14.04 2.19
CA ALA A 366 12.65 -14.98 1.15
C ALA A 366 14.13 -14.78 0.80
N LEU A 367 14.81 -15.87 0.46
CA LEU A 367 16.14 -15.81 -0.14
C LEU A 367 15.99 -15.31 -1.59
N PRO A 368 16.69 -14.23 -2.00
CA PRO A 368 16.40 -13.55 -3.26
C PRO A 368 16.44 -14.43 -4.51
N ASP A 369 17.54 -15.18 -4.71
CA ASP A 369 17.73 -16.04 -5.88
C ASP A 369 17.04 -17.41 -5.76
N LEU A 370 16.50 -17.72 -4.58
CA LEU A 370 15.73 -18.90 -4.25
C LEU A 370 14.24 -18.59 -4.03
N ASN A 371 13.75 -17.51 -4.66
CA ASN A 371 12.36 -17.10 -4.73
C ASN A 371 11.92 -17.14 -6.21
N PHE A 372 11.24 -18.20 -6.62
CA PHE A 372 11.03 -18.53 -8.04
C PHE A 372 9.73 -17.98 -8.60
N LYS A 373 8.60 -18.47 -8.07
CA LYS A 373 7.24 -18.06 -8.47
C LYS A 373 6.36 -17.90 -7.22
N SER A 374 5.21 -17.28 -7.40
CA SER A 374 4.21 -17.23 -6.34
C SER A 374 3.95 -18.63 -5.78
N GLY A 375 4.28 -18.84 -4.52
CA GLY A 375 4.11 -20.11 -3.82
C GLY A 375 5.34 -21.04 -3.80
N THR A 376 6.43 -20.76 -4.53
CA THR A 376 7.64 -21.61 -4.53
C THR A 376 8.85 -20.78 -4.14
N ARG A 377 9.38 -20.97 -2.93
CA ARG A 377 10.47 -20.17 -2.38
C ARG A 377 11.11 -20.77 -1.14
N PHE A 378 12.34 -20.36 -0.87
CA PHE A 378 12.98 -20.54 0.44
C PHE A 378 12.82 -19.25 1.26
N GLU A 379 12.47 -19.41 2.52
CA GLU A 379 12.39 -18.32 3.49
C GLU A 379 13.27 -18.62 4.70
N VAL A 380 13.81 -17.55 5.30
CA VAL A 380 14.40 -17.58 6.64
C VAL A 380 13.55 -16.74 7.59
N ASN A 381 13.27 -17.25 8.77
CA ASN A 381 12.56 -16.51 9.82
C ASN A 381 13.18 -16.81 11.20
N ASN A 382 12.79 -16.00 12.20
CA ASN A 382 13.23 -16.17 13.58
C ASN A 382 12.14 -16.80 14.46
N SER A 383 11.53 -17.87 13.98
CA SER A 383 10.53 -18.65 14.72
C SER A 383 11.14 -19.20 16.01
N GLU A 384 10.39 -19.10 17.13
CA GLU A 384 10.79 -19.63 18.46
C GLU A 384 12.16 -19.13 18.96
N GLY A 385 12.53 -17.89 18.59
CA GLY A 385 13.80 -17.29 19.00
C GLY A 385 15.05 -17.83 18.29
N LYS A 386 14.86 -18.63 17.24
CA LYS A 386 15.93 -19.16 16.38
C LYS A 386 15.67 -18.80 14.94
N PHE A 387 16.75 -18.57 14.18
CA PHE A 387 16.63 -18.42 12.73
C PHE A 387 16.55 -19.80 12.10
N LYS A 388 15.47 -20.05 11.34
CA LYS A 388 15.22 -21.31 10.62
C LYS A 388 14.86 -21.01 9.17
N CYS A 389 15.28 -21.89 8.27
CA CYS A 389 14.89 -21.90 6.87
C CYS A 389 13.70 -22.82 6.65
N PHE A 390 12.83 -22.41 5.72
CA PHE A 390 11.65 -23.16 5.30
C PHE A 390 11.60 -23.19 3.76
N PHE A 391 11.05 -24.24 3.20
CA PHE A 391 10.74 -24.28 1.79
C PHE A 391 9.23 -24.36 1.59
N PHE A 392 8.73 -23.47 0.75
CA PHE A 392 7.32 -23.41 0.37
C PHE A 392 7.17 -23.75 -1.11
N TYR A 393 6.14 -24.53 -1.45
CA TYR A 393 5.81 -24.84 -2.83
C TYR A 393 4.30 -25.00 -3.02
N GLY A 394 3.81 -24.92 -4.26
CA GLY A 394 2.41 -25.07 -4.61
C GLY A 394 1.79 -23.84 -5.28
N ASP A 395 0.48 -23.85 -5.42
CA ASP A 395 -0.28 -22.74 -5.98
C ASP A 395 -0.55 -21.66 -4.91
N SER A 396 -0.75 -20.41 -5.34
CA SER A 396 -1.04 -19.29 -4.45
C SER A 396 -2.23 -19.50 -3.51
N LYS A 397 -3.13 -20.46 -3.85
CA LYS A 397 -4.27 -20.86 -3.02
C LYS A 397 -4.01 -22.07 -2.13
N ARG A 398 -2.96 -22.87 -2.42
CA ARG A 398 -2.60 -24.10 -1.70
C ARG A 398 -1.09 -24.19 -1.60
N ILE A 399 -0.52 -23.41 -0.69
CA ILE A 399 0.91 -23.42 -0.42
C ILE A 399 1.17 -24.52 0.62
N LYS A 400 2.12 -25.42 0.32
CA LYS A 400 2.65 -26.41 1.25
C LYS A 400 3.99 -25.96 1.78
N GLU A 401 4.29 -26.33 3.00
CA GLU A 401 5.56 -26.06 3.68
C GLU A 401 6.28 -27.39 3.92
N ILE A 402 7.58 -27.39 3.64
CA ILE A 402 8.47 -28.47 4.05
C ILE A 402 9.36 -27.95 5.17
N ASN A 403 9.34 -28.66 6.28
CA ASN A 403 10.29 -28.44 7.35
C ASN A 403 11.64 -29.04 6.94
N LEU A 404 12.65 -28.20 6.84
CA LEU A 404 13.99 -28.56 6.35
C LEU A 404 14.83 -29.13 7.52
N GLU A 405 14.52 -30.35 7.92
CA GLU A 405 15.22 -31.05 9.00
C GLU A 405 16.54 -31.68 8.53
N LYS A 406 17.37 -32.05 9.49
CA LYS A 406 18.65 -32.75 9.29
C LYS A 406 18.51 -34.01 8.42
N LEU A 407 17.36 -34.69 8.49
CA LEU A 407 17.07 -35.89 7.68
C LEU A 407 17.12 -35.59 6.18
N ILE A 408 16.62 -34.41 5.75
CA ILE A 408 16.69 -34.02 4.34
C ILE A 408 18.13 -33.79 3.93
N PHE A 409 18.94 -33.12 4.74
CA PHE A 409 20.36 -32.94 4.46
C PHE A 409 21.09 -34.27 4.32
N ASN A 410 20.87 -35.21 5.25
CA ASN A 410 21.50 -36.52 5.21
C ASN A 410 21.16 -37.34 3.93
N LYS A 411 19.91 -37.30 3.49
CA LYS A 411 19.49 -37.93 2.23
C LYS A 411 20.21 -37.33 1.02
N LEU A 412 20.31 -36.03 0.96
CA LEU A 412 20.99 -35.32 -0.14
C LEU A 412 22.51 -35.55 -0.10
N GLU A 413 23.09 -35.61 1.09
CA GLU A 413 24.50 -35.94 1.28
C GLU A 413 24.85 -37.32 0.76
N ILE A 414 24.07 -38.35 1.12
CA ILE A 414 24.24 -39.73 0.61
C ILE A 414 24.14 -39.74 -0.91
N PHE A 415 23.08 -39.12 -1.46
CA PHE A 415 22.87 -39.06 -2.91
C PHE A 415 24.04 -38.43 -3.67
N ILE A 416 24.59 -37.30 -3.17
CA ILE A 416 25.73 -36.66 -3.82
C ILE A 416 27.00 -37.48 -3.68
N THR A 417 27.23 -38.12 -2.51
CA THR A 417 28.39 -38.94 -2.25
C THR A 417 28.38 -40.18 -3.15
N ASP A 418 27.21 -40.79 -3.41
CA ASP A 418 27.04 -41.93 -4.32
C ASP A 418 27.33 -41.56 -5.80
N ILE A 419 27.11 -40.28 -6.17
CA ILE A 419 27.48 -39.78 -7.50
C ILE A 419 28.98 -39.49 -7.57
N GLU A 420 29.49 -38.68 -6.62
CA GLU A 420 30.88 -38.23 -6.56
C GLU A 420 31.24 -37.72 -5.16
N ASP A 421 32.05 -38.46 -4.41
CA ASP A 421 32.49 -38.10 -3.06
C ASP A 421 33.30 -36.79 -3.04
N SER A 422 34.07 -36.51 -4.09
CA SER A 422 34.86 -35.27 -4.22
C SER A 422 33.96 -34.05 -4.32
N LEU A 423 32.83 -34.16 -5.00
CA LEU A 423 31.83 -33.10 -5.11
C LEU A 423 31.22 -32.78 -3.74
N MET A 424 30.86 -33.83 -2.97
CA MET A 424 30.32 -33.62 -1.63
C MET A 424 31.30 -32.92 -0.68
N LYS A 425 32.61 -33.24 -0.81
CA LYS A 425 33.67 -32.53 -0.05
C LYS A 425 33.74 -31.05 -0.41
N ARG A 426 33.63 -30.70 -1.69
CA ARG A 426 33.58 -29.28 -2.16
C ARG A 426 32.34 -28.56 -1.61
N ILE A 427 31.17 -29.19 -1.72
CA ILE A 427 29.91 -28.64 -1.17
C ILE A 427 30.04 -28.40 0.35
N LYS A 428 30.57 -29.39 1.11
CA LYS A 428 30.79 -29.23 2.55
C LYS A 428 31.75 -28.05 2.88
N SER A 429 32.73 -27.79 2.03
CA SER A 429 33.63 -26.64 2.19
C SER A 429 32.85 -25.32 2.11
N GLU A 430 31.94 -25.18 1.14
CA GLU A 430 31.09 -24.01 1.03
C GLU A 430 30.12 -23.86 2.23
N LEU A 431 29.52 -24.97 2.63
CA LEU A 431 28.57 -24.98 3.76
C LEU A 431 29.21 -24.62 5.11
N LYS A 432 30.52 -24.81 5.29
CA LYS A 432 31.23 -24.41 6.52
C LYS A 432 31.14 -22.90 6.76
N THR A 433 30.99 -22.09 5.73
CA THR A 433 30.84 -20.63 5.86
C THR A 433 29.57 -20.23 6.61
N LEU A 434 28.54 -21.08 6.61
CA LEU A 434 27.29 -20.85 7.34
C LEU A 434 27.45 -20.91 8.87
N LYS A 435 28.54 -21.47 9.38
CA LYS A 435 28.87 -21.49 10.82
C LYS A 435 29.37 -20.14 11.34
N LYS A 436 29.52 -19.14 10.46
CA LYS A 436 29.99 -17.79 10.83
C LYS A 436 29.10 -17.10 11.86
N TYR A 437 27.80 -17.36 11.81
CA TYR A 437 26.82 -16.71 12.68
C TYR A 437 26.13 -17.70 13.62
N ASN A 438 25.90 -17.22 14.84
CA ASN A 438 25.17 -17.95 15.86
C ASN A 438 23.77 -17.32 16.03
N HIS A 439 22.76 -18.14 16.29
CA HIS A 439 21.37 -17.70 16.40
C HIS A 439 21.13 -16.68 17.52
N GLN A 440 21.76 -16.87 18.67
CA GLN A 440 21.61 -15.95 19.81
C GLN A 440 22.17 -14.55 19.49
N GLU A 441 23.32 -14.50 18.83
CA GLU A 441 23.91 -13.25 18.38
C GLU A 441 23.07 -12.54 17.34
N LEU A 442 22.53 -13.30 16.36
CA LEU A 442 21.62 -12.75 15.34
C LEU A 442 20.33 -12.21 15.98
N GLN A 443 19.73 -12.95 16.91
CA GLN A 443 18.53 -12.49 17.60
C GLN A 443 18.80 -11.26 18.44
N LYS A 444 19.96 -11.20 19.12
CA LYS A 444 20.39 -10.03 19.87
C LYS A 444 20.60 -8.82 18.95
N ALA A 445 21.28 -9.00 17.83
CA ALA A 445 21.47 -7.95 16.83
C ALA A 445 20.15 -7.41 16.27
N TRP A 446 19.19 -8.30 16.03
CA TRP A 446 17.85 -7.91 15.56
C TRP A 446 17.05 -7.09 16.58
N SER A 447 17.38 -7.18 17.84
CA SER A 447 16.69 -6.49 18.95
C SER A 447 17.35 -5.18 19.37
N VAL A 448 18.49 -4.78 18.76
CA VAL A 448 19.23 -3.57 19.10
C VAL A 448 19.31 -2.60 17.93
N LYS A 449 19.88 -1.41 18.19
CA LYS A 449 20.08 -0.39 17.17
C LYS A 449 20.99 -0.93 16.03
N PRO A 450 20.70 -0.62 14.74
CA PRO A 450 21.43 -1.12 13.58
C PRO A 450 22.94 -0.90 13.56
N SER A 451 23.44 0.10 14.27
CA SER A 451 24.89 0.40 14.36
C SER A 451 25.68 -0.52 15.29
N VAL A 452 25.00 -1.47 15.95
CA VAL A 452 25.60 -2.33 16.97
C VAL A 452 25.32 -3.80 16.64
N GLY A 453 26.38 -4.60 16.47
CA GLY A 453 26.31 -6.04 16.30
C GLY A 453 26.07 -6.49 14.84
N ILE A 454 25.81 -7.78 14.68
CA ILE A 454 25.56 -8.45 13.39
C ILE A 454 24.09 -8.26 13.00
N HIS A 455 23.85 -7.87 11.75
CA HIS A 455 22.48 -7.67 11.26
C HIS A 455 21.91 -8.97 10.67
N PRO A 456 20.64 -9.35 10.98
CA PRO A 456 20.01 -10.56 10.45
C PRO A 456 19.98 -10.63 8.93
N PHE A 457 19.98 -9.50 8.23
CA PHE A 457 20.04 -9.48 6.77
C PHE A 457 21.34 -10.06 6.19
N GLU A 458 22.45 -10.01 6.93
CA GLU A 458 23.69 -10.62 6.50
C GLU A 458 23.58 -12.13 6.37
N ILE A 459 22.67 -12.76 7.13
CA ILE A 459 22.41 -14.20 6.99
C ILE A 459 21.57 -14.50 5.75
N VAL A 460 20.67 -13.63 5.35
CA VAL A 460 19.93 -13.76 4.09
C VAL A 460 20.91 -13.71 2.92
N ASP A 461 21.81 -12.72 2.92
CA ASP A 461 22.84 -12.58 1.89
C ASP A 461 23.77 -13.81 1.87
N LEU A 462 24.25 -14.25 3.03
CA LEU A 462 25.13 -15.42 3.14
C LEU A 462 24.46 -16.72 2.65
N LEU A 463 23.22 -16.97 3.06
CA LEU A 463 22.47 -18.15 2.59
C LEU A 463 22.25 -18.10 1.08
N ASN A 464 21.95 -16.91 0.55
CA ASN A 464 21.77 -16.72 -0.88
C ASN A 464 23.06 -16.98 -1.67
N ASP A 465 24.18 -16.41 -1.21
CA ASP A 465 25.49 -16.56 -1.84
C ASP A 465 25.97 -18.02 -1.78
N VAL A 466 25.84 -18.70 -0.64
CA VAL A 466 26.19 -20.12 -0.51
C VAL A 466 25.26 -20.95 -1.40
N GLY A 467 23.97 -20.61 -1.49
CA GLY A 467 23.01 -21.27 -2.39
C GLY A 467 23.44 -21.20 -3.85
N ASN A 468 23.91 -20.05 -4.31
CA ASN A 468 24.41 -19.87 -5.67
C ASN A 468 25.72 -20.68 -5.90
N ARG A 469 26.69 -20.64 -4.98
CA ARG A 469 27.92 -21.44 -5.12
C ARG A 469 27.64 -22.93 -5.12
N VAL A 470 26.76 -23.43 -4.28
CA VAL A 470 26.35 -24.85 -4.30
C VAL A 470 25.61 -25.18 -5.60
N HIS A 471 24.75 -24.29 -6.12
CA HIS A 471 24.13 -24.47 -7.43
C HIS A 471 25.19 -24.64 -8.53
N ASP A 472 26.22 -23.80 -8.58
CA ASP A 472 27.26 -23.86 -9.59
C ASP A 472 28.07 -25.18 -9.51
N LEU A 473 28.31 -25.68 -8.30
CA LEU A 473 28.95 -26.97 -8.09
C LEU A 473 28.09 -28.17 -8.58
N THR A 474 26.77 -28.00 -8.69
CA THR A 474 25.87 -29.08 -9.13
C THR A 474 25.57 -29.07 -10.63
N LEU A 475 26.19 -28.14 -11.40
CA LEU A 475 25.93 -28.02 -12.84
C LEU A 475 26.30 -29.28 -13.63
N ASP A 476 27.31 -30.02 -13.21
CA ASP A 476 27.78 -31.23 -13.88
C ASP A 476 26.94 -32.46 -13.56
N ILE A 477 26.00 -32.40 -12.62
CA ILE A 477 25.11 -33.54 -12.33
C ILE A 477 23.99 -33.58 -13.37
N GLU A 478 23.75 -34.81 -13.91
CA GLU A 478 22.65 -35.04 -14.86
C GLU A 478 21.29 -34.67 -14.26
N ASP A 479 20.46 -33.96 -15.03
CA ASP A 479 19.13 -33.49 -14.63
C ASP A 479 18.23 -34.62 -14.12
N LYS A 480 18.28 -35.78 -14.78
CA LYS A 480 17.50 -36.97 -14.41
C LYS A 480 17.81 -37.43 -13.00
N LYS A 481 19.08 -37.48 -12.62
CA LYS A 481 19.51 -37.88 -11.28
C LYS A 481 19.04 -36.90 -10.21
N LEU A 482 19.15 -35.57 -10.49
CA LEU A 482 18.65 -34.55 -9.57
C LEU A 482 17.15 -34.64 -9.36
N LEU A 483 16.38 -34.90 -10.42
CA LEU A 483 14.93 -35.05 -10.33
C LEU A 483 14.54 -36.30 -9.54
N GLU A 484 15.26 -37.42 -9.70
CA GLU A 484 15.05 -38.64 -8.91
C GLU A 484 15.28 -38.38 -7.41
N SER A 485 16.33 -37.64 -7.05
CA SER A 485 16.61 -37.27 -5.67
C SER A 485 15.49 -36.37 -5.08
N LEU A 486 15.01 -35.42 -5.83
CA LEU A 486 13.90 -34.53 -5.40
C LEU A 486 12.60 -35.36 -5.20
N ASN A 487 12.31 -36.33 -6.07
CA ASN A 487 11.15 -37.20 -5.92
C ASN A 487 11.17 -38.02 -4.60
N GLY A 488 12.35 -38.30 -4.06
CA GLY A 488 12.52 -38.96 -2.76
C GLY A 488 12.28 -38.04 -1.55
N ILE A 489 12.19 -36.73 -1.77
CA ILE A 489 11.97 -35.71 -0.72
C ILE A 489 10.53 -35.24 -0.73
N PHE A 490 9.92 -35.08 -1.91
CA PHE A 490 8.55 -34.63 -2.08
C PHE A 490 7.56 -35.79 -2.04
N ASP A 491 6.42 -35.60 -1.38
CA ASP A 491 5.37 -36.64 -1.33
C ASP A 491 4.83 -36.93 -2.74
N SER A 492 4.85 -38.19 -3.16
CA SER A 492 4.41 -38.68 -4.48
C SER A 492 2.94 -38.35 -4.81
N ARG A 493 2.13 -38.00 -3.81
CA ARG A 493 0.73 -37.51 -3.97
C ARG A 493 0.62 -36.09 -4.50
N ASP A 494 1.75 -35.37 -4.65
CA ASP A 494 1.78 -33.96 -5.03
C ASP A 494 2.28 -33.69 -6.45
N GLN A 495 1.73 -34.43 -7.43
CA GLN A 495 2.10 -34.27 -8.85
C GLN A 495 2.00 -32.83 -9.38
N VAL A 496 1.10 -32.03 -8.82
CA VAL A 496 0.95 -30.60 -9.23
C VAL A 496 2.09 -29.73 -8.69
N GLY A 497 2.56 -30.02 -7.47
CA GLY A 497 3.72 -29.35 -6.87
C GLY A 497 5.01 -29.65 -7.60
N LEU A 498 5.23 -30.92 -7.96
CA LEU A 498 6.40 -31.41 -8.71
C LEU A 498 6.52 -30.78 -10.11
N LYS A 499 5.42 -30.63 -10.86
CA LYS A 499 5.45 -29.99 -12.19
C LYS A 499 5.94 -28.53 -12.14
N LYS A 500 5.71 -27.80 -11.04
CA LYS A 500 6.20 -26.42 -10.86
C LYS A 500 7.64 -26.37 -10.35
N VAL A 501 8.07 -27.40 -9.66
CA VAL A 501 9.45 -27.57 -9.19
C VAL A 501 10.40 -27.92 -10.35
N THR A 502 9.94 -28.65 -11.37
CA THR A 502 10.76 -29.07 -12.50
C THR A 502 11.37 -27.95 -13.32
N GLU A 503 10.79 -26.74 -13.32
CA GLU A 503 11.38 -25.59 -14.02
C GLU A 503 12.63 -25.02 -13.29
N PHE A 504 12.73 -25.25 -11.96
CA PHE A 504 13.80 -24.70 -11.12
C PHE A 504 14.51 -25.78 -10.27
N TYR A 505 14.37 -27.05 -10.64
CA TYR A 505 14.77 -28.19 -9.82
C TYR A 505 16.22 -28.10 -9.31
N ARG A 506 17.16 -27.63 -10.12
CA ARG A 506 18.57 -27.51 -9.76
C ARG A 506 18.80 -26.49 -8.63
N LYS A 507 18.18 -25.30 -8.75
CA LYS A 507 18.22 -24.28 -7.69
C LYS A 507 17.47 -24.72 -6.44
N ILE A 508 16.37 -25.46 -6.59
CA ILE A 508 15.64 -26.04 -5.46
C ILE A 508 16.51 -27.08 -4.76
N PHE A 509 17.19 -27.95 -5.49
CA PHE A 509 18.12 -28.91 -4.94
C PHE A 509 19.22 -28.25 -4.11
N SER A 510 19.87 -27.21 -4.64
CA SER A 510 20.90 -26.44 -3.94
C SER A 510 20.35 -25.74 -2.70
N GLY A 511 19.16 -25.13 -2.79
CA GLY A 511 18.48 -24.52 -1.66
C GLY A 511 18.13 -25.52 -0.55
N LEU A 512 17.69 -26.72 -0.91
CA LEU A 512 17.42 -27.79 0.06
C LEU A 512 18.69 -28.19 0.83
N ILE A 513 19.82 -28.34 0.13
CA ILE A 513 21.11 -28.63 0.77
C ILE A 513 21.49 -27.55 1.76
N VAL A 514 21.55 -26.32 1.29
CA VAL A 514 22.02 -25.17 2.09
C VAL A 514 21.13 -24.92 3.30
N CYS A 515 19.82 -24.89 3.08
CA CYS A 515 18.86 -24.54 4.13
C CYS A 515 18.66 -25.68 5.16
N SER A 516 18.69 -26.96 4.73
CA SER A 516 18.62 -28.09 5.67
C SER A 516 19.93 -28.25 6.48
N TYR A 517 21.08 -27.99 5.86
CA TYR A 517 22.35 -27.92 6.61
C TYR A 517 22.33 -26.78 7.62
N PHE A 518 21.90 -25.58 7.22
CA PHE A 518 21.78 -24.44 8.12
C PHE A 518 20.90 -24.76 9.34
N ASN A 519 19.73 -25.38 9.13
CA ASN A 519 18.87 -25.79 10.23
C ASN A 519 19.50 -26.89 11.10
N SER A 520 20.39 -27.70 10.56
CA SER A 520 21.03 -28.81 11.28
C SER A 520 22.17 -28.39 12.22
N ILE A 521 22.79 -27.23 11.96
CA ILE A 521 23.91 -26.73 12.77
C ILE A 521 23.48 -25.74 13.86
N ASN A 522 22.19 -25.41 13.88
CA ASN A 522 21.57 -24.44 14.77
C ASN A 522 20.46 -25.10 15.58
#